data_cb77093d3909f58d6cd7790f2a18db00
#
_entry.id   cb77093d3909f58d6cd7790f2a18db00
#
_cell.length_a   1.000
_cell.length_b   1.000
_cell.length_c   1.000
_cell.angle_alpha   90.00
_cell.angle_beta   90.00
_cell.angle_gamma   90.00
#
_symmetry.space_group_name_H-M   'P 1'
#
loop_
_entity.id
_entity.type
_entity.pdbx_description
1 polymer ?
#
loop_
_entity_poly.entity_id
_entity_poly.type
_entity_poly.pdbx_seq_one_letter_code
_entity_poly.pdbx_strand_id
1 'polypeptide(L)'
;MKTTPMTFANCPQQPHGGVLVDRVVPEAQREKEIARARSLPSIRVDLEAVITIEMIATGVLSPNTGFMNEENYKSVLNTGRLADGTVWPVPLSFAPIGDRNAEVIRQLSVGDEVALTNVDNDPVAILKIDDLFDYDKTERARQLFGTTDRSHPGVDSIYRRMGDVSLGGPLTLLQRADWGPFEKLRQEPKDTWNLFYTEKKFRSVAGFITGANPLHRGHEYIHRNALEEIDGLFLQPLVEMAKREYVRHEYRMLAYRSVLDTYYPKERTILSPLRVTYIFAGPRETILHALIMKNYGCTHALIGRDHAGIGSFYDKYASHSIFDEFKPEELGIDVRLFHEVFYCTRCASHATTQTCPHDTKYRLNISGTGIREMLRHGILPPKEVVRPESARIAIQGVQPKGINNDGHGTLPVSKVVQSMFPYYAEHTRLGGSKRLQPLSPEEITVRDLEAASLDARANATNIYNDIYREYCTLADHNPGMQPAWVNEARDSMIRHQQMVIGDLQEKVQQAPEQASDEFMYQDKSEASRELEVAKALLEQTPPAVTEDVLQERVWNPLPYQRYKGKDD
;
A
#
# COMPACT_ATOMS: atom_id res chain seq x y z
N MET A 1 -28.55 -16.66 4.06
CA MET A 1 -27.99 -17.84 3.35
C MET A 1 -27.23 -18.67 4.35
N LYS A 2 -27.44 -20.01 4.37
CA LYS A 2 -26.61 -20.90 5.19
C LYS A 2 -25.27 -21.04 4.48
N THR A 3 -24.18 -20.62 5.10
CA THR A 3 -22.83 -20.90 4.64
C THR A 3 -22.60 -22.40 4.74
N THR A 4 -22.51 -23.08 3.60
CA THR A 4 -22.04 -24.46 3.57
C THR A 4 -20.54 -24.43 3.82
N PRO A 5 -20.02 -25.10 4.86
CA PRO A 5 -18.57 -25.15 5.09
C PRO A 5 -17.89 -25.72 3.85
N MET A 6 -16.96 -24.95 3.24
CA MET A 6 -16.08 -25.53 2.24
C MET A 6 -15.10 -26.47 2.95
N THR A 7 -15.21 -27.75 2.66
CA THR A 7 -14.24 -28.75 3.12
C THR A 7 -13.22 -28.96 2.01
N PHE A 8 -11.97 -28.63 2.28
CA PHE A 8 -10.86 -28.90 1.38
C PHE A 8 -10.23 -30.25 1.76
N ALA A 9 -10.39 -31.24 0.91
CA ALA A 9 -9.79 -32.56 1.15
C ALA A 9 -8.24 -32.44 1.15
N ASN A 10 -7.59 -33.09 2.12
CA ASN A 10 -6.13 -33.10 2.31
C ASN A 10 -5.50 -31.77 2.73
N CYS A 11 -6.26 -30.84 3.26
CA CYS A 11 -5.71 -29.59 3.75
C CYS A 11 -5.14 -29.74 5.17
N PRO A 12 -3.91 -29.25 5.45
CA PRO A 12 -3.28 -29.39 6.77
C PRO A 12 -3.88 -28.46 7.83
N GLN A 13 -4.71 -27.51 7.45
CA GLN A 13 -5.31 -26.54 8.36
C GLN A 13 -6.72 -26.13 7.93
N GLN A 14 -7.36 -25.27 8.72
CA GLN A 14 -8.67 -24.69 8.44
C GLN A 14 -8.58 -23.16 8.36
N PRO A 15 -9.51 -22.49 7.65
CA PRO A 15 -9.62 -21.05 7.71
C PRO A 15 -9.77 -20.56 9.15
N HIS A 16 -9.46 -19.30 9.39
CA HIS A 16 -9.62 -18.75 10.73
C HIS A 16 -11.10 -18.76 11.16
N GLY A 17 -11.36 -19.19 12.39
CA GLY A 17 -12.72 -19.46 12.87
C GLY A 17 -13.39 -20.71 12.28
N GLY A 18 -12.65 -21.55 11.56
CA GLY A 18 -13.11 -22.87 11.07
C GLY A 18 -13.94 -22.83 9.78
N VAL A 19 -14.36 -21.66 9.32
CA VAL A 19 -15.21 -21.53 8.12
C VAL A 19 -14.70 -20.40 7.22
N LEU A 20 -14.52 -20.72 5.94
CA LEU A 20 -14.28 -19.70 4.94
C LEU A 20 -15.62 -19.04 4.57
N VAL A 21 -15.73 -17.74 4.84
CA VAL A 21 -16.93 -16.96 4.55
C VAL A 21 -17.09 -16.81 3.04
N ASP A 22 -18.29 -17.06 2.53
CA ASP A 22 -18.72 -16.71 1.18
C ASP A 22 -20.08 -15.99 1.25
N ARG A 23 -20.05 -14.70 0.99
CA ARG A 23 -21.21 -13.80 1.01
C ARG A 23 -21.42 -13.13 -0.35
N VAL A 24 -20.88 -13.71 -1.40
CA VAL A 24 -21.06 -13.25 -2.77
C VAL A 24 -22.41 -13.75 -3.29
N VAL A 25 -23.21 -12.87 -3.84
CA VAL A 25 -24.46 -13.26 -4.48
C VAL A 25 -24.19 -14.20 -5.67
N PRO A 26 -24.89 -15.34 -5.79
CA PRO A 26 -24.76 -16.21 -6.94
C PRO A 26 -25.10 -15.47 -8.24
N GLU A 27 -24.36 -15.73 -9.31
CA GLU A 27 -24.52 -15.06 -10.62
C GLU A 27 -25.98 -15.05 -11.10
N ALA A 28 -26.67 -16.19 -10.99
CA ALA A 28 -28.07 -16.33 -11.41
C ALA A 28 -29.07 -15.46 -10.61
N GLN A 29 -28.65 -14.92 -9.47
CA GLN A 29 -29.49 -14.07 -8.61
C GLN A 29 -29.06 -12.60 -8.64
N ARG A 30 -27.90 -12.30 -9.22
CA ARG A 30 -27.25 -10.98 -9.15
C ARG A 30 -28.14 -9.85 -9.65
N GLU A 31 -28.69 -9.95 -10.83
CA GLU A 31 -29.57 -8.91 -11.42
C GLU A 31 -30.79 -8.65 -10.56
N LYS A 32 -31.41 -9.71 -10.04
CA LYS A 32 -32.57 -9.61 -9.15
C LYS A 32 -32.20 -8.88 -7.84
N GLU A 33 -31.08 -9.23 -7.24
CA GLU A 33 -30.64 -8.61 -6.00
C GLU A 33 -30.18 -7.16 -6.21
N ILE A 34 -29.56 -6.83 -7.34
CA ILE A 34 -29.24 -5.44 -7.72
C ILE A 34 -30.53 -4.63 -7.89
N ALA A 35 -31.54 -5.17 -8.57
CA ALA A 35 -32.84 -4.49 -8.72
C ALA A 35 -33.50 -4.26 -7.37
N ARG A 36 -33.43 -5.23 -6.45
CA ARG A 36 -33.91 -5.11 -5.07
C ARG A 36 -33.14 -4.03 -4.30
N ALA A 37 -31.83 -4.02 -4.39
CA ALA A 37 -30.96 -3.05 -3.71
C ALA A 37 -31.28 -1.61 -4.12
N ARG A 38 -31.64 -1.37 -5.37
CA ARG A 38 -32.03 -0.02 -5.85
C ARG A 38 -33.31 0.51 -5.22
N SER A 39 -34.15 -0.34 -4.62
CA SER A 39 -35.37 0.06 -3.91
C SER A 39 -35.16 0.29 -2.41
N LEU A 40 -33.98 -0.06 -1.88
CA LEU A 40 -33.64 0.12 -0.47
C LEU A 40 -33.13 1.54 -0.18
N PRO A 41 -33.20 2.01 1.07
CA PRO A 41 -32.40 3.15 1.50
C PRO A 41 -30.93 2.91 1.14
N SER A 42 -30.21 3.95 0.76
CA SER A 42 -28.82 3.77 0.27
C SER A 42 -27.82 4.61 1.05
N ILE A 43 -26.73 3.99 1.43
CA ILE A 43 -25.54 4.62 2.01
C ILE A 43 -24.45 4.58 0.96
N ARG A 44 -23.91 5.74 0.60
CA ARG A 44 -22.82 5.85 -0.34
C ARG A 44 -21.48 5.58 0.36
N VAL A 45 -20.64 4.79 -0.28
CA VAL A 45 -19.33 4.38 0.22
C VAL A 45 -18.22 4.69 -0.80
N ASP A 46 -17.01 4.88 -0.30
CA ASP A 46 -15.83 5.06 -1.14
C ASP A 46 -15.23 3.72 -1.58
N LEU A 47 -14.20 3.78 -2.44
CA LEU A 47 -13.54 2.59 -2.96
C LEU A 47 -12.93 1.72 -1.84
N GLU A 48 -12.43 2.33 -0.77
CA GLU A 48 -11.85 1.59 0.34
C GLU A 48 -12.91 0.74 1.07
N ALA A 49 -14.08 1.31 1.30
CA ALA A 49 -15.19 0.57 1.87
C ALA A 49 -15.65 -0.55 0.91
N VAL A 50 -15.74 -0.28 -0.40
CA VAL A 50 -16.07 -1.31 -1.41
C VAL A 50 -15.10 -2.50 -1.33
N ILE A 51 -13.81 -2.22 -1.25
CA ILE A 51 -12.78 -3.26 -1.15
C ILE A 51 -12.90 -4.03 0.18
N THR A 52 -13.14 -3.34 1.29
CA THR A 52 -13.34 -4.01 2.59
C THR A 52 -14.58 -4.91 2.57
N ILE A 53 -15.66 -4.45 1.96
CA ILE A 53 -16.89 -5.25 1.75
C ILE A 53 -16.57 -6.50 0.92
N GLU A 54 -15.80 -6.35 -0.17
CA GLU A 54 -15.36 -7.48 -1.00
C GLU A 54 -14.50 -8.46 -0.19
N MET A 55 -13.54 -7.97 0.61
CA MET A 55 -12.70 -8.82 1.46
C MET A 55 -13.49 -9.62 2.49
N ILE A 56 -14.52 -9.02 3.10
CA ILE A 56 -15.43 -9.73 4.00
C ILE A 56 -16.17 -10.81 3.23
N ALA A 57 -16.79 -10.44 2.10
CA ALA A 57 -17.67 -11.32 1.35
C ALA A 57 -16.96 -12.51 0.70
N THR A 58 -15.70 -12.33 0.30
CA THR A 58 -14.87 -13.38 -0.34
C THR A 58 -14.07 -14.23 0.64
N GLY A 59 -14.22 -13.97 1.94
CA GLY A 59 -13.60 -14.76 2.99
C GLY A 59 -12.19 -14.36 3.40
N VAL A 60 -11.63 -13.30 2.82
CA VAL A 60 -10.31 -12.77 3.22
C VAL A 60 -10.30 -12.40 4.70
N LEU A 61 -11.43 -11.86 5.20
CA LEU A 61 -11.62 -11.45 6.59
C LEU A 61 -12.47 -12.45 7.39
N SER A 62 -12.45 -13.74 7.02
CA SER A 62 -13.11 -14.79 7.83
C SER A 62 -12.59 -14.77 9.27
N PRO A 63 -13.45 -15.00 10.28
CA PRO A 63 -14.84 -15.48 10.19
C PRO A 63 -15.91 -14.38 10.06
N ASN A 64 -15.55 -13.12 9.88
CA ASN A 64 -16.52 -12.03 9.87
C ASN A 64 -17.42 -12.10 8.62
N THR A 65 -18.73 -12.06 8.82
CA THR A 65 -19.73 -12.09 7.75
C THR A 65 -20.25 -10.70 7.37
N GLY A 66 -19.76 -9.67 8.04
CA GLY A 66 -20.13 -8.27 7.86
C GLY A 66 -19.41 -7.38 8.86
N PHE A 67 -20.03 -6.24 9.17
CA PHE A 67 -19.51 -5.32 10.15
C PHE A 67 -19.94 -5.70 11.56
N MET A 68 -19.08 -5.41 12.55
CA MET A 68 -19.29 -5.84 13.93
C MET A 68 -20.45 -5.10 14.59
N ASN A 69 -21.23 -5.85 15.39
CA ASN A 69 -22.13 -5.30 16.38
C ASN A 69 -21.33 -4.72 17.57
N GLU A 70 -22.02 -4.03 18.48
CA GLU A 70 -21.41 -3.39 19.65
C GLU A 70 -20.64 -4.38 20.53
N GLU A 71 -21.19 -5.57 20.76
CA GLU A 71 -20.56 -6.61 21.59
C GLU A 71 -19.20 -7.04 21.02
N ASN A 72 -19.15 -7.44 19.75
CA ASN A 72 -17.91 -7.82 19.08
C ASN A 72 -16.94 -6.63 18.96
N TYR A 73 -17.46 -5.43 18.66
CA TYR A 73 -16.64 -4.23 18.60
C TYR A 73 -15.92 -3.97 19.93
N LYS A 74 -16.65 -3.99 21.05
CA LYS A 74 -16.06 -3.78 22.39
C LYS A 74 -15.11 -4.90 22.78
N SER A 75 -15.47 -6.14 22.51
CA SER A 75 -14.61 -7.28 22.78
C SER A 75 -13.29 -7.18 22.02
N VAL A 76 -13.35 -6.98 20.71
CA VAL A 76 -12.16 -6.86 19.85
C VAL A 76 -11.30 -5.66 20.27
N LEU A 77 -11.92 -4.53 20.54
CA LEU A 77 -11.18 -3.32 20.93
C LEU A 77 -10.36 -3.55 22.20
N ASN A 78 -10.97 -4.19 23.20
CA ASN A 78 -10.38 -4.36 24.54
C ASN A 78 -9.47 -5.60 24.65
N THR A 79 -9.78 -6.69 23.94
CA THR A 79 -9.13 -7.99 24.13
C THR A 79 -8.42 -8.54 22.89
N GLY A 80 -8.63 -7.93 21.71
CA GLY A 80 -8.14 -8.51 20.44
C GLY A 80 -8.87 -9.80 20.04
N ARG A 81 -10.11 -10.02 20.55
CA ARG A 81 -10.90 -11.24 20.31
C ARG A 81 -12.36 -10.88 20.06
N LEU A 82 -13.03 -11.67 19.23
CA LEU A 82 -14.49 -11.66 19.12
C LEU A 82 -15.13 -12.09 20.44
N ALA A 83 -16.42 -11.83 20.61
CA ALA A 83 -17.17 -12.19 21.82
C ALA A 83 -17.18 -13.69 22.13
N ASP A 84 -17.04 -14.53 21.11
CA ASP A 84 -16.89 -15.99 21.24
C ASP A 84 -15.47 -16.47 21.60
N GLY A 85 -14.52 -15.53 21.77
CA GLY A 85 -13.13 -15.78 22.10
C GLY A 85 -12.20 -15.99 20.91
N THR A 86 -12.71 -16.05 19.68
CA THR A 86 -11.89 -16.16 18.47
C THR A 86 -10.96 -14.95 18.33
N VAL A 87 -9.67 -15.18 18.10
CA VAL A 87 -8.69 -14.09 17.92
C VAL A 87 -9.06 -13.22 16.72
N TRP A 88 -9.23 -11.94 16.98
CA TRP A 88 -9.46 -10.95 15.95
C TRP A 88 -8.98 -9.58 16.44
N PRO A 89 -7.84 -9.07 15.95
CA PRO A 89 -7.12 -7.98 16.62
C PRO A 89 -7.68 -6.58 16.34
N VAL A 90 -8.51 -6.42 15.30
CA VAL A 90 -8.89 -5.10 14.78
C VAL A 90 -10.40 -5.03 14.56
N PRO A 91 -11.11 -4.05 15.17
CA PRO A 91 -12.55 -3.94 14.96
C PRO A 91 -12.93 -3.57 13.53
N LEU A 92 -13.75 -4.37 12.86
CA LEU A 92 -14.36 -4.07 11.57
C LEU A 92 -15.61 -3.20 11.79
N SER A 93 -15.44 -1.89 11.73
CA SER A 93 -16.49 -0.90 11.98
C SER A 93 -16.96 -0.26 10.69
N PHE A 94 -18.25 0.02 10.60
CA PHE A 94 -18.83 0.79 9.52
C PHE A 94 -19.56 2.00 10.08
N ALA A 95 -18.89 3.13 10.12
CA ALA A 95 -19.40 4.39 10.63
C ALA A 95 -19.32 5.47 9.52
N PRO A 96 -20.25 5.44 8.55
CA PRO A 96 -20.25 6.34 7.42
C PRO A 96 -20.51 7.78 7.85
N ILE A 97 -19.91 8.73 7.13
CA ILE A 97 -20.07 10.17 7.34
C ILE A 97 -20.73 10.82 6.12
N GLY A 98 -21.08 12.10 6.27
CA GLY A 98 -21.77 12.90 5.26
C GLY A 98 -23.24 13.07 5.58
N ASP A 99 -23.78 14.28 5.28
CA ASP A 99 -25.14 14.69 5.68
C ASP A 99 -26.21 13.74 5.14
N ARG A 100 -26.08 13.35 3.87
CA ARG A 100 -27.00 12.39 3.23
C ARG A 100 -26.99 11.03 3.93
N ASN A 101 -25.80 10.50 4.23
CA ASN A 101 -25.70 9.23 4.94
C ASN A 101 -26.26 9.32 6.36
N ALA A 102 -25.97 10.42 7.08
CA ALA A 102 -26.51 10.67 8.41
C ALA A 102 -28.05 10.76 8.41
N GLU A 103 -28.65 11.32 7.36
CA GLU A 103 -30.10 11.37 7.20
C GLU A 103 -30.70 9.98 7.02
N VAL A 104 -30.07 9.14 6.20
CA VAL A 104 -30.49 7.74 6.04
C VAL A 104 -30.34 6.98 7.36
N ILE A 105 -29.17 7.09 8.03
CA ILE A 105 -28.88 6.37 9.28
C ILE A 105 -29.91 6.68 10.37
N ARG A 106 -30.35 7.93 10.49
CA ARG A 106 -31.37 8.32 11.46
C ARG A 106 -32.73 7.63 11.26
N GLN A 107 -32.98 7.10 10.06
CA GLN A 107 -34.25 6.42 9.73
C GLN A 107 -34.14 4.89 9.83
N LEU A 108 -32.93 4.37 9.97
CA LEU A 108 -32.70 2.93 10.06
C LEU A 108 -32.97 2.38 11.45
N SER A 109 -33.46 1.17 11.49
CA SER A 109 -33.70 0.38 12.70
C SER A 109 -33.09 -1.00 12.57
N VAL A 110 -32.85 -1.69 13.69
CA VAL A 110 -32.44 -3.09 13.70
C VAL A 110 -33.46 -3.95 12.94
N GLY A 111 -32.95 -4.76 12.03
CA GLY A 111 -33.74 -5.60 11.13
C GLY A 111 -33.89 -5.04 9.71
N ASP A 112 -33.64 -3.74 9.51
CA ASP A 112 -33.68 -3.12 8.19
C ASP A 112 -32.56 -3.59 7.30
N GLU A 113 -32.74 -3.43 6.00
CA GLU A 113 -31.70 -3.63 4.99
C GLU A 113 -31.38 -2.28 4.32
N VAL A 114 -30.11 -2.06 4.06
CA VAL A 114 -29.62 -0.86 3.37
C VAL A 114 -28.69 -1.24 2.23
N ALA A 115 -28.85 -0.58 1.09
CA ALA A 115 -27.92 -0.73 -0.03
C ALA A 115 -26.66 0.09 0.21
N LEU A 116 -25.51 -0.53 0.05
CA LEU A 116 -24.21 0.16 0.01
C LEU A 116 -23.90 0.45 -1.45
N THR A 117 -23.76 1.72 -1.82
CA THR A 117 -23.55 2.15 -3.20
C THR A 117 -22.19 2.80 -3.36
N ASN A 118 -21.55 2.59 -4.51
CA ASN A 118 -20.31 3.27 -4.86
C ASN A 118 -20.57 4.76 -5.18
N VAL A 119 -19.52 5.46 -5.58
CA VAL A 119 -19.57 6.90 -5.94
C VAL A 119 -20.48 7.17 -7.15
N ASP A 120 -20.70 6.19 -8.01
CA ASP A 120 -21.57 6.27 -9.19
C ASP A 120 -23.02 5.87 -8.90
N ASN A 121 -23.34 5.61 -7.63
CA ASN A 121 -24.62 5.11 -7.12
C ASN A 121 -24.98 3.67 -7.56
N ASP A 122 -24.00 2.89 -7.98
CA ASP A 122 -24.24 1.48 -8.27
C ASP A 122 -24.26 0.66 -6.97
N PRO A 123 -25.24 -0.21 -6.77
CA PRO A 123 -25.32 -1.07 -5.60
C PRO A 123 -24.13 -2.05 -5.58
N VAL A 124 -23.30 -1.98 -4.56
CA VAL A 124 -22.16 -2.87 -4.32
C VAL A 124 -22.54 -4.04 -3.43
N ALA A 125 -23.28 -3.75 -2.37
CA ALA A 125 -23.69 -4.74 -1.39
C ALA A 125 -25.02 -4.36 -0.72
N ILE A 126 -25.62 -5.32 -0.04
CA ILE A 126 -26.71 -5.09 0.90
C ILE A 126 -26.19 -5.42 2.29
N LEU A 127 -26.37 -4.50 3.22
CA LEU A 127 -26.09 -4.68 4.65
C LEU A 127 -27.43 -4.87 5.36
N LYS A 128 -27.58 -5.95 6.09
CA LYS A 128 -28.69 -6.14 7.02
C LYS A 128 -28.27 -5.58 8.37
N ILE A 129 -29.04 -4.67 8.91
CA ILE A 129 -28.74 -4.01 10.18
C ILE A 129 -29.09 -4.94 11.34
N ASP A 130 -28.09 -5.42 12.04
CA ASP A 130 -28.27 -6.18 13.29
C ASP A 130 -28.05 -5.29 14.51
N ASP A 131 -27.32 -4.16 14.34
CA ASP A 131 -27.00 -3.25 15.42
C ASP A 131 -26.69 -1.83 14.91
N LEU A 132 -26.99 -0.81 15.73
CA LEU A 132 -26.60 0.58 15.56
C LEU A 132 -26.14 1.10 16.92
N PHE A 133 -24.89 1.52 17.02
CA PHE A 133 -24.33 1.94 18.30
C PHE A 133 -23.34 3.10 18.17
N ASP A 134 -23.29 3.91 19.22
CA ASP A 134 -22.29 4.96 19.39
C ASP A 134 -21.00 4.38 19.99
N TYR A 135 -19.88 5.01 19.68
CA TYR A 135 -18.58 4.58 20.20
C TYR A 135 -17.67 5.77 20.50
N ASP A 136 -16.79 5.60 21.48
CA ASP A 136 -15.81 6.62 21.84
C ASP A 136 -14.59 6.56 20.90
N LYS A 137 -14.40 7.63 20.10
CA LYS A 137 -13.28 7.77 19.17
C LYS A 137 -11.92 7.84 19.89
N THR A 138 -11.88 8.43 21.08
CA THR A 138 -10.66 8.56 21.90
C THR A 138 -10.25 7.21 22.46
N GLU A 139 -11.23 6.47 23.01
CA GLU A 139 -10.99 5.13 23.51
C GLU A 139 -10.56 4.18 22.38
N ARG A 140 -11.24 4.26 21.22
CA ARG A 140 -10.83 3.52 20.03
C ARG A 140 -9.37 3.81 19.65
N ALA A 141 -8.97 5.09 19.61
CA ALA A 141 -7.60 5.47 19.28
C ALA A 141 -6.60 4.89 20.28
N ARG A 142 -6.89 5.02 21.58
CA ARG A 142 -6.03 4.53 22.65
C ARG A 142 -5.84 3.02 22.60
N GLN A 143 -6.93 2.27 22.46
CA GLN A 143 -6.90 0.81 22.49
C GLN A 143 -6.30 0.20 21.21
N LEU A 144 -6.58 0.80 20.05
CA LEU A 144 -6.15 0.25 18.77
C LEU A 144 -4.71 0.62 18.43
N PHE A 145 -4.31 1.88 18.69
CA PHE A 145 -3.01 2.42 18.27
C PHE A 145 -2.05 2.64 19.44
N GLY A 146 -2.49 2.46 20.68
CA GLY A 146 -1.69 2.76 21.86
C GLY A 146 -1.45 4.26 22.10
N THR A 147 -2.07 5.13 21.30
CA THR A 147 -1.92 6.59 21.39
C THR A 147 -3.19 7.31 20.96
N THR A 148 -3.37 8.53 21.44
CA THR A 148 -4.41 9.46 21.00
C THR A 148 -3.83 10.64 20.20
N ASP A 149 -2.53 10.60 19.92
CA ASP A 149 -1.84 11.64 19.17
C ASP A 149 -2.30 11.62 17.69
N ARG A 150 -2.85 12.74 17.26
CA ARG A 150 -3.36 12.92 15.89
C ARG A 150 -2.27 13.03 14.82
N SER A 151 -1.01 13.12 15.21
CA SER A 151 0.10 12.96 14.27
C SER A 151 0.24 11.50 13.78
N HIS A 152 -0.32 10.55 14.53
CA HIS A 152 -0.49 9.16 14.09
C HIS A 152 -1.59 9.08 13.03
N PRO A 153 -1.29 8.60 11.80
CA PRO A 153 -2.26 8.66 10.70
C PRO A 153 -3.56 7.89 10.96
N GLY A 154 -3.47 6.75 11.65
CA GLY A 154 -4.66 5.97 12.02
C GLY A 154 -5.55 6.70 13.01
N VAL A 155 -4.96 7.41 13.99
CA VAL A 155 -5.71 8.24 14.93
C VAL A 155 -6.40 9.40 14.19
N ASP A 156 -5.67 10.13 13.36
CA ASP A 156 -6.26 11.24 12.59
C ASP A 156 -7.41 10.76 11.68
N SER A 157 -7.28 9.56 11.11
CA SER A 157 -8.32 8.94 10.29
C SER A 157 -9.63 8.71 11.07
N ILE A 158 -9.57 8.26 12.33
CA ILE A 158 -10.77 8.11 13.17
C ILE A 158 -11.57 9.41 13.25
N TYR A 159 -10.89 10.52 13.54
CA TYR A 159 -11.57 11.81 13.74
C TYR A 159 -12.07 12.44 12.44
N ARG A 160 -11.40 12.21 11.33
CA ARG A 160 -11.73 12.85 10.06
C ARG A 160 -12.70 12.07 9.20
N ARG A 161 -12.72 10.75 9.35
CA ARG A 161 -13.31 9.87 8.34
C ARG A 161 -14.31 8.86 8.92
N MET A 162 -14.56 8.89 10.24
CA MET A 162 -15.54 8.03 10.86
C MET A 162 -16.66 8.87 11.49
N GLY A 163 -17.90 8.48 11.23
CA GLY A 163 -19.09 9.03 11.85
C GLY A 163 -19.18 8.72 13.34
N ASP A 164 -20.27 9.08 13.97
CA ASP A 164 -20.48 8.85 15.40
C ASP A 164 -21.26 7.56 15.67
N VAL A 165 -22.04 7.10 14.69
CA VAL A 165 -22.83 5.87 14.77
C VAL A 165 -22.19 4.80 13.89
N SER A 166 -21.94 3.62 14.45
CA SER A 166 -21.49 2.43 13.72
C SER A 166 -22.67 1.51 13.43
N LEU A 167 -22.71 0.98 12.21
CA LEU A 167 -23.71 0.01 11.77
C LEU A 167 -23.07 -1.38 11.76
N GLY A 168 -23.68 -2.32 12.48
CA GLY A 168 -23.27 -3.71 12.54
C GLY A 168 -24.25 -4.63 11.82
N GLY A 169 -23.73 -5.72 11.27
CA GLY A 169 -24.55 -6.76 10.67
C GLY A 169 -23.92 -7.44 9.46
N PRO A 170 -24.51 -8.56 9.00
CA PRO A 170 -24.00 -9.31 7.86
C PRO A 170 -24.26 -8.59 6.55
N LEU A 171 -23.33 -8.72 5.61
CA LEU A 171 -23.46 -8.15 4.27
C LEU A 171 -23.62 -9.24 3.20
N THR A 172 -24.11 -8.84 2.03
CA THR A 172 -24.16 -9.66 0.82
C THR A 172 -23.59 -8.83 -0.33
N LEU A 173 -22.49 -9.28 -0.92
CA LEU A 173 -21.83 -8.61 -2.04
C LEU A 173 -22.59 -8.86 -3.34
N LEU A 174 -22.94 -7.81 -4.03
CA LEU A 174 -23.65 -7.83 -5.33
C LEU A 174 -22.66 -7.69 -6.49
N GLN A 175 -21.71 -6.78 -6.37
CA GLN A 175 -20.74 -6.47 -7.41
C GLN A 175 -19.34 -6.36 -6.82
N ARG A 176 -18.36 -6.92 -7.53
CA ARG A 176 -16.94 -6.79 -7.17
C ARG A 176 -16.39 -5.44 -7.63
N ALA A 177 -15.37 -4.99 -6.93
CA ALA A 177 -14.57 -3.87 -7.39
C ALA A 177 -13.85 -4.21 -8.70
N ASP A 178 -13.66 -3.21 -9.55
CA ASP A 178 -12.80 -3.33 -10.72
C ASP A 178 -11.33 -3.41 -10.28
N TRP A 179 -10.63 -4.46 -10.69
CA TRP A 179 -9.21 -4.67 -10.42
C TRP A 179 -8.31 -4.21 -11.57
N GLY A 180 -8.88 -3.71 -12.66
CA GLY A 180 -8.14 -3.20 -13.80
C GLY A 180 -7.05 -4.16 -14.28
N PRO A 181 -5.77 -3.71 -14.38
CA PRO A 181 -4.68 -4.53 -14.88
C PRO A 181 -4.34 -5.73 -13.96
N PHE A 182 -4.83 -5.74 -12.73
CA PHE A 182 -4.52 -6.79 -11.75
C PHE A 182 -5.55 -7.93 -11.71
N GLU A 183 -6.65 -7.82 -12.45
CA GLU A 183 -7.74 -8.81 -12.44
C GLU A 183 -7.24 -10.25 -12.71
N LYS A 184 -6.30 -10.41 -13.63
CA LYS A 184 -5.73 -11.73 -13.97
C LYS A 184 -4.77 -12.30 -12.92
N LEU A 185 -4.28 -11.47 -12.01
CA LEU A 185 -3.35 -11.87 -10.95
C LEU A 185 -4.05 -12.07 -9.62
N ARG A 186 -5.25 -11.51 -9.49
CA ARG A 186 -6.06 -11.62 -8.29
C ARG A 186 -6.42 -13.08 -8.01
N GLN A 187 -6.29 -13.47 -6.74
CA GLN A 187 -6.76 -14.73 -6.22
C GLN A 187 -7.71 -14.47 -5.06
N GLU A 188 -8.78 -15.22 -4.96
CA GLU A 188 -9.63 -15.26 -3.77
C GLU A 188 -9.20 -16.43 -2.86
N PRO A 189 -9.51 -16.40 -1.56
CA PRO A 189 -9.16 -17.51 -0.67
C PRO A 189 -9.57 -18.89 -1.20
N LYS A 190 -10.80 -19.04 -1.69
CA LYS A 190 -11.28 -20.33 -2.25
C LYS A 190 -10.41 -20.83 -3.41
N ASP A 191 -9.89 -19.92 -4.22
CA ASP A 191 -9.07 -20.25 -5.39
C ASP A 191 -7.67 -20.69 -4.94
N THR A 192 -7.08 -19.99 -3.95
CA THR A 192 -5.76 -20.33 -3.43
C THR A 192 -5.75 -21.65 -2.67
N TRP A 193 -6.82 -21.97 -1.94
CA TRP A 193 -6.94 -23.29 -1.30
C TRP A 193 -6.93 -24.41 -2.34
N ASN A 194 -7.67 -24.25 -3.43
CA ASN A 194 -7.66 -25.23 -4.53
C ASN A 194 -6.28 -25.29 -5.20
N LEU A 195 -5.72 -24.12 -5.53
CA LEU A 195 -4.40 -24.02 -6.16
C LEU A 195 -3.31 -24.69 -5.34
N PHE A 196 -3.23 -24.41 -4.03
CA PHE A 196 -2.15 -24.93 -3.18
C PHE A 196 -2.28 -26.42 -2.95
N TYR A 197 -3.46 -26.90 -2.58
CA TYR A 197 -3.64 -28.24 -2.04
C TYR A 197 -4.17 -29.26 -3.06
N THR A 198 -4.86 -28.82 -4.09
CA THR A 198 -5.38 -29.71 -5.14
C THR A 198 -4.48 -29.72 -6.38
N GLU A 199 -4.14 -28.55 -6.90
CA GLU A 199 -3.38 -28.43 -8.14
C GLU A 199 -1.87 -28.60 -7.91
N LYS A 200 -1.29 -27.80 -7.01
CA LYS A 200 0.15 -27.84 -6.70
C LYS A 200 0.52 -28.95 -5.71
N LYS A 201 -0.42 -29.46 -4.94
CA LYS A 201 -0.25 -30.53 -3.94
C LYS A 201 0.80 -30.18 -2.89
N PHE A 202 0.88 -28.90 -2.51
CA PHE A 202 1.74 -28.45 -1.43
C PHE A 202 1.26 -29.01 -0.08
N ARG A 203 2.18 -29.31 0.81
CA ARG A 203 1.90 -29.67 2.22
C ARG A 203 1.98 -28.45 3.12
N SER A 204 2.74 -27.44 2.69
CA SER A 204 2.96 -26.21 3.42
C SER A 204 3.12 -25.02 2.47
N VAL A 205 2.63 -23.85 2.89
CA VAL A 205 2.73 -22.62 2.11
C VAL A 205 3.09 -21.46 3.04
N ALA A 206 4.13 -20.73 2.70
CA ALA A 206 4.51 -19.50 3.37
C ALA A 206 3.81 -18.30 2.73
N GLY A 207 3.07 -17.52 3.51
CA GLY A 207 2.48 -16.26 3.09
C GLY A 207 3.38 -15.08 3.44
N PHE A 208 3.41 -14.09 2.56
CA PHE A 208 4.13 -12.84 2.79
C PHE A 208 3.36 -11.64 2.23
N ILE A 209 2.70 -10.89 3.12
CA ILE A 209 2.05 -9.61 2.79
C ILE A 209 3.10 -8.52 2.89
N THR A 210 3.21 -7.66 1.87
CA THR A 210 4.27 -6.66 1.83
C THR A 210 3.90 -5.37 1.10
N GLY A 211 4.25 -4.25 1.72
CA GLY A 211 4.23 -2.93 1.09
C GLY A 211 5.56 -2.53 0.44
N ALA A 212 6.49 -3.48 0.25
CA ALA A 212 7.79 -3.20 -0.33
C ALA A 212 7.69 -2.54 -1.72
N ASN A 213 8.44 -1.48 -1.90
CA ASN A 213 8.35 -0.67 -3.11
C ASN A 213 9.75 -0.14 -3.49
N PRO A 214 10.50 -0.89 -4.32
CA PRO A 214 10.26 -2.26 -4.80
C PRO A 214 10.66 -3.36 -3.82
N LEU A 215 10.54 -4.62 -4.27
CA LEU A 215 11.12 -5.77 -3.58
C LEU A 215 12.65 -5.63 -3.52
N HIS A 216 13.23 -5.85 -2.35
CA HIS A 216 14.68 -5.75 -2.14
C HIS A 216 15.28 -7.05 -1.61
N ARG A 217 16.61 -7.14 -1.65
CA ARG A 217 17.37 -8.35 -1.33
C ARG A 217 17.14 -8.88 0.09
N GLY A 218 16.77 -8.00 1.03
CA GLY A 218 16.36 -8.42 2.38
C GLY A 218 15.08 -9.26 2.38
N HIS A 219 14.10 -8.92 1.53
CA HIS A 219 12.91 -9.75 1.35
C HIS A 219 13.25 -11.07 0.66
N GLU A 220 14.10 -11.04 -0.38
CA GLU A 220 14.58 -12.27 -1.04
C GLU A 220 15.25 -13.23 -0.03
N TYR A 221 16.02 -12.71 0.92
CA TYR A 221 16.63 -13.51 1.98
C TYR A 221 15.57 -14.24 2.81
N ILE A 222 14.53 -13.51 3.27
CA ILE A 222 13.42 -14.09 4.03
C ILE A 222 12.73 -15.20 3.22
N HIS A 223 12.40 -14.91 1.96
CA HIS A 223 11.70 -15.84 1.09
C HIS A 223 12.51 -17.10 0.80
N ARG A 224 13.81 -16.98 0.56
CA ARG A 224 14.68 -18.12 0.28
C ARG A 224 14.86 -19.01 1.49
N ASN A 225 15.04 -18.41 2.69
CA ASN A 225 15.10 -19.21 3.92
C ASN A 225 13.79 -19.98 4.15
N ALA A 226 12.65 -19.37 3.89
CA ALA A 226 11.36 -20.04 3.99
C ALA A 226 11.23 -21.20 2.98
N LEU A 227 11.68 -21.00 1.74
CA LEU A 227 11.60 -22.03 0.69
C LEU A 227 12.53 -23.23 0.90
N GLU A 228 13.50 -23.18 1.82
CA GLU A 228 14.28 -24.36 2.20
C GLU A 228 13.44 -25.40 2.98
N GLU A 229 12.44 -24.95 3.72
CA GLU A 229 11.63 -25.79 4.60
C GLU A 229 10.17 -25.95 4.14
N ILE A 230 9.63 -24.97 3.40
CA ILE A 230 8.22 -24.83 3.06
C ILE A 230 8.01 -25.02 1.56
N ASP A 231 7.03 -25.82 1.16
CA ASP A 231 6.82 -26.24 -0.23
C ASP A 231 6.50 -25.08 -1.18
N GLY A 232 5.68 -24.13 -0.76
CA GLY A 232 5.24 -23.01 -1.57
C GLY A 232 5.40 -21.65 -0.92
N LEU A 233 5.57 -20.60 -1.73
CA LEU A 233 5.61 -19.20 -1.32
C LEU A 233 4.48 -18.42 -1.99
N PHE A 234 3.64 -17.79 -1.18
CA PHE A 234 2.55 -16.93 -1.63
C PHE A 234 2.87 -15.47 -1.31
N LEU A 235 3.18 -14.69 -2.33
CA LEU A 235 3.54 -13.28 -2.21
C LEU A 235 2.36 -12.39 -2.51
N GLN A 236 2.04 -11.52 -1.56
CA GLN A 236 0.92 -10.57 -1.64
C GLN A 236 1.41 -9.11 -1.53
N PRO A 237 1.88 -8.51 -2.64
CA PRO A 237 2.14 -7.08 -2.66
C PRO A 237 0.85 -6.30 -2.47
N LEU A 238 0.88 -5.31 -1.60
CA LEU A 238 -0.24 -4.39 -1.41
C LEU A 238 -0.33 -3.44 -2.60
N VAL A 239 -1.49 -3.33 -3.25
CA VAL A 239 -1.70 -2.49 -4.42
C VAL A 239 -2.84 -1.49 -4.20
N GLU A 240 -2.76 -0.34 -4.86
CA GLU A 240 -3.76 0.74 -4.95
C GLU A 240 -4.16 1.40 -3.63
N MET A 241 -4.16 0.63 -2.54
CA MET A 241 -4.52 1.12 -1.22
C MET A 241 -3.27 1.47 -0.39
N ALA A 242 -2.10 1.55 -1.03
CA ALA A 242 -0.87 1.86 -0.33
C ALA A 242 -0.74 3.36 -0.05
N LYS A 243 -0.23 3.64 1.14
CA LYS A 243 -0.14 4.97 1.77
C LYS A 243 0.53 6.06 0.93
N ARG A 244 1.58 5.76 0.25
CA ARG A 244 2.32 6.60 -0.70
C ARG A 244 2.97 5.70 -1.69
N GLU A 245 2.57 5.76 -2.92
CA GLU A 245 3.30 5.05 -3.91
C GLU A 245 4.39 5.94 -4.48
N TYR A 246 5.61 5.54 -4.22
CA TYR A 246 6.76 6.13 -4.86
C TYR A 246 6.90 5.62 -6.30
N VAL A 247 6.47 4.37 -6.52
CA VAL A 247 6.45 3.72 -7.82
C VAL A 247 5.02 3.29 -8.10
N ARG A 248 4.47 3.65 -9.24
CA ARG A 248 3.11 3.25 -9.66
C ARG A 248 2.93 1.74 -9.58
N HIS A 249 1.74 1.30 -9.21
CA HIS A 249 1.44 -0.11 -8.95
C HIS A 249 1.82 -1.03 -10.11
N GLU A 250 1.54 -0.62 -11.34
CA GLU A 250 1.83 -1.40 -12.53
C GLU A 250 3.32 -1.68 -12.66
N TYR A 251 4.15 -0.65 -12.50
CA TYR A 251 5.60 -0.78 -12.54
C TYR A 251 6.15 -1.56 -11.34
N ARG A 252 5.56 -1.36 -10.17
CA ARG A 252 5.91 -2.15 -9.00
C ARG A 252 5.64 -3.63 -9.21
N MET A 253 4.46 -3.99 -9.73
CA MET A 253 4.13 -5.38 -10.05
C MET A 253 5.03 -5.96 -11.16
N LEU A 254 5.38 -5.16 -12.18
CA LEU A 254 6.36 -5.57 -13.18
C LEU A 254 7.75 -5.81 -12.56
N ALA A 255 8.18 -4.95 -11.62
CA ALA A 255 9.43 -5.11 -10.90
C ALA A 255 9.45 -6.41 -10.05
N TYR A 256 8.33 -6.73 -9.37
CA TYR A 256 8.17 -8.02 -8.68
C TYR A 256 8.28 -9.20 -9.65
N ARG A 257 7.52 -9.18 -10.75
CA ARG A 257 7.56 -10.25 -11.75
C ARG A 257 8.95 -10.46 -12.33
N SER A 258 9.66 -9.38 -12.65
CA SER A 258 11.03 -9.44 -13.14
C SER A 258 11.95 -10.23 -12.20
N VAL A 259 11.85 -9.99 -10.89
CA VAL A 259 12.63 -10.71 -9.89
C VAL A 259 12.17 -12.16 -9.76
N LEU A 260 10.85 -12.39 -9.69
CA LEU A 260 10.30 -13.73 -9.49
C LEU A 260 10.58 -14.64 -10.69
N ASP A 261 10.37 -14.15 -11.90
CA ASP A 261 10.60 -14.92 -13.13
C ASP A 261 12.06 -15.31 -13.34
N THR A 262 12.99 -14.49 -12.81
CA THR A 262 14.44 -14.70 -13.01
C THR A 262 15.09 -15.47 -11.86
N TYR A 263 14.65 -15.24 -10.62
CA TYR A 263 15.41 -15.69 -9.43
C TYR A 263 14.67 -16.62 -8.51
N TYR A 264 13.39 -16.94 -8.78
CA TYR A 264 12.59 -17.80 -7.93
C TYR A 264 12.15 -19.09 -8.64
N PRO A 265 11.94 -20.17 -7.89
CA PRO A 265 11.38 -21.39 -8.46
C PRO A 265 9.92 -21.16 -8.85
N LYS A 266 9.65 -21.09 -10.15
CA LYS A 266 8.33 -20.74 -10.72
C LYS A 266 7.20 -21.63 -10.23
N GLU A 267 7.46 -22.93 -10.08
CA GLU A 267 6.44 -23.88 -9.65
C GLU A 267 6.08 -23.78 -8.16
N ARG A 268 6.92 -23.10 -7.39
CA ARG A 268 6.77 -22.95 -5.94
C ARG A 268 6.39 -21.53 -5.49
N THR A 269 6.35 -20.57 -6.41
CA THR A 269 6.12 -19.16 -6.08
C THR A 269 4.88 -18.63 -6.78
N ILE A 270 3.93 -18.15 -6.00
CA ILE A 270 2.67 -17.58 -6.47
C ILE A 270 2.62 -16.10 -6.08
N LEU A 271 2.36 -15.25 -7.06
CA LEU A 271 2.21 -13.79 -6.89
C LEU A 271 0.74 -13.42 -7.06
N SER A 272 0.15 -12.85 -6.03
CA SER A 272 -1.20 -12.31 -6.09
C SER A 272 -1.26 -10.96 -5.37
N PRO A 273 -1.62 -9.87 -6.05
CA PRO A 273 -1.77 -8.59 -5.39
C PRO A 273 -2.91 -8.63 -4.38
N LEU A 274 -2.75 -7.89 -3.29
CA LEU A 274 -3.76 -7.73 -2.25
C LEU A 274 -4.15 -6.26 -2.14
N ARG A 275 -5.44 -5.98 -2.23
CA ARG A 275 -6.00 -4.68 -1.87
C ARG A 275 -6.37 -4.68 -0.40
N VAL A 276 -5.48 -4.26 0.44
CA VAL A 276 -5.75 -3.96 1.84
C VAL A 276 -5.02 -2.68 2.21
N THR A 277 -5.66 -1.85 2.98
CA THR A 277 -5.04 -0.62 3.43
C THR A 277 -4.33 -0.83 4.75
N TYR A 278 -3.15 -0.25 4.88
CA TYR A 278 -2.51 -0.14 6.17
C TYR A 278 -3.36 0.74 7.09
N ILE A 279 -3.76 0.17 8.22
CA ILE A 279 -4.44 0.89 9.29
C ILE A 279 -3.46 1.54 10.27
N PHE A 280 -2.17 1.18 10.18
CA PHE A 280 -1.09 1.62 11.06
C PHE A 280 -1.25 1.19 12.52
N ALA A 281 -1.96 0.09 12.76
CA ALA A 281 -2.15 -0.47 14.09
C ALA A 281 -0.93 -1.30 14.57
N GLY A 282 0.18 -1.26 13.83
CA GLY A 282 1.44 -1.89 14.21
C GLY A 282 1.29 -3.36 14.59
N PRO A 283 1.55 -3.72 15.86
CA PRO A 283 1.46 -5.11 16.31
C PRO A 283 0.11 -5.78 16.05
N ARG A 284 -1.00 -5.09 16.31
CA ARG A 284 -2.34 -5.64 16.05
C ARG A 284 -2.59 -5.90 14.57
N GLU A 285 -2.10 -5.01 13.70
CA GLU A 285 -2.21 -5.20 12.26
C GLU A 285 -1.35 -6.37 11.77
N THR A 286 -0.24 -6.65 12.44
CA THR A 286 0.61 -7.82 12.15
C THR A 286 -0.15 -9.13 12.38
N ILE A 287 -0.88 -9.25 13.49
CA ILE A 287 -1.77 -10.40 13.74
C ILE A 287 -2.83 -10.51 12.65
N LEU A 288 -3.48 -9.40 12.29
CA LEU A 288 -4.49 -9.40 11.22
C LEU A 288 -3.92 -9.92 9.89
N HIS A 289 -2.70 -9.48 9.52
CA HIS A 289 -2.04 -9.97 8.31
C HIS A 289 -1.74 -11.48 8.38
N ALA A 290 -1.36 -12.00 9.54
CA ALA A 290 -1.19 -13.44 9.72
C ALA A 290 -2.51 -14.21 9.53
N LEU A 291 -3.62 -13.68 10.05
CA LEU A 291 -4.95 -14.28 9.88
C LEU A 291 -5.44 -14.18 8.42
N ILE A 292 -5.15 -13.09 7.71
CA ILE A 292 -5.43 -12.98 6.28
C ILE A 292 -4.65 -14.06 5.51
N MET A 293 -3.35 -14.21 5.74
CA MET A 293 -2.55 -15.28 5.11
C MET A 293 -3.13 -16.66 5.39
N LYS A 294 -3.56 -16.92 6.63
CA LYS A 294 -4.25 -18.16 6.99
C LYS A 294 -5.54 -18.38 6.18
N ASN A 295 -6.35 -17.34 6.02
CA ASN A 295 -7.58 -17.42 5.23
C ASN A 295 -7.33 -17.70 3.75
N TYR A 296 -6.20 -17.25 3.21
CA TYR A 296 -5.73 -17.65 1.89
C TYR A 296 -5.15 -19.08 1.83
N GLY A 297 -5.11 -19.78 2.94
CA GLY A 297 -4.63 -21.17 3.00
C GLY A 297 -3.13 -21.31 3.30
N CYS A 298 -2.44 -20.24 3.68
CA CYS A 298 -1.04 -20.34 4.09
C CYS A 298 -0.91 -21.04 5.44
N THR A 299 0.03 -21.96 5.57
CA THR A 299 0.38 -22.65 6.82
C THR A 299 1.35 -21.85 7.67
N HIS A 300 2.14 -20.96 7.05
CA HIS A 300 3.15 -20.14 7.69
C HIS A 300 2.98 -18.69 7.31
N ALA A 301 3.16 -17.79 8.28
CA ALA A 301 3.21 -16.34 8.08
C ALA A 301 4.66 -15.85 8.24
N LEU A 302 5.21 -15.22 7.22
CA LEU A 302 6.54 -14.63 7.30
C LEU A 302 6.43 -13.18 7.76
N ILE A 303 6.99 -12.88 8.91
CA ILE A 303 6.93 -11.55 9.54
C ILE A 303 8.34 -10.99 9.63
N GLY A 304 8.56 -9.87 8.95
CA GLY A 304 9.80 -9.11 9.06
C GLY A 304 9.81 -8.18 10.26
N ARG A 305 10.95 -7.57 10.50
CA ARG A 305 11.09 -6.48 11.47
C ARG A 305 10.17 -5.32 11.10
N ASP A 306 9.58 -4.67 12.10
CA ASP A 306 8.76 -3.45 11.93
C ASP A 306 7.59 -3.62 10.95
N HIS A 307 6.97 -4.81 10.97
CA HIS A 307 5.82 -5.11 10.14
C HIS A 307 4.64 -4.22 10.54
N ALA A 308 4.02 -3.54 9.57
CA ALA A 308 2.93 -2.58 9.77
C ALA A 308 3.23 -1.41 10.73
N GLY A 309 4.51 -1.17 11.05
CA GLY A 309 4.93 -0.04 11.87
C GLY A 309 4.84 1.30 11.12
N ILE A 310 4.81 2.39 11.89
CA ILE A 310 4.82 3.74 11.36
C ILE A 310 5.63 4.70 12.23
N GLY A 311 6.59 5.38 11.63
CA GLY A 311 7.44 6.35 12.32
C GLY A 311 8.12 5.73 13.54
N SER A 312 8.00 6.37 14.69
CA SER A 312 8.51 5.91 15.98
C SER A 312 7.40 5.55 16.97
N PHE A 313 6.17 5.34 16.51
CA PHE A 313 5.04 5.04 17.40
C PHE A 313 5.11 3.65 18.01
N TYR A 314 5.81 2.71 17.37
CA TYR A 314 5.98 1.34 17.85
C TYR A 314 7.46 0.97 17.92
N ASP A 315 7.80 0.10 18.86
CA ASP A 315 9.14 -0.47 18.92
C ASP A 315 9.42 -1.35 17.70
N LYS A 316 10.68 -1.38 17.27
CA LYS A 316 11.15 -2.11 16.08
C LYS A 316 10.68 -3.57 16.01
N TYR A 317 10.55 -4.21 17.15
CA TYR A 317 10.17 -5.63 17.28
C TYR A 317 8.83 -5.84 17.96
N ALA A 318 8.03 -4.78 18.16
CA ALA A 318 6.70 -4.91 18.73
C ALA A 318 5.80 -5.86 17.91
N SER A 319 6.00 -5.89 16.59
CA SER A 319 5.34 -6.84 15.67
C SER A 319 5.79 -8.29 15.86
N HIS A 320 6.88 -8.55 16.57
CA HIS A 320 7.29 -9.91 16.96
C HIS A 320 6.71 -10.29 18.32
N SER A 321 6.90 -9.42 19.32
CA SER A 321 6.48 -9.71 20.70
C SER A 321 4.97 -9.82 20.86
N ILE A 322 4.16 -9.22 20.01
CA ILE A 322 2.69 -9.36 20.06
C ILE A 322 2.23 -10.83 19.94
N PHE A 323 2.99 -11.67 19.25
CA PHE A 323 2.65 -13.09 19.12
C PHE A 323 2.75 -13.86 20.42
N ASP A 324 3.51 -13.38 21.40
CA ASP A 324 3.63 -13.99 22.73
C ASP A 324 2.32 -13.87 23.55
N GLU A 325 1.39 -12.98 23.13
CA GLU A 325 0.08 -12.81 23.76
C GLU A 325 -0.94 -13.89 23.33
N PHE A 326 -0.61 -14.70 22.32
CA PHE A 326 -1.51 -15.69 21.73
C PHE A 326 -0.87 -17.07 21.74
N LYS A 327 -1.67 -18.09 22.06
CA LYS A 327 -1.22 -19.47 21.89
C LYS A 327 -1.16 -19.81 20.40
N PRO A 328 -0.18 -20.61 19.94
CA PRO A 328 -0.09 -21.01 18.54
C PRO A 328 -1.38 -21.64 17.99
N GLU A 329 -2.09 -22.42 18.82
CA GLU A 329 -3.34 -23.10 18.46
C GLU A 329 -4.49 -22.09 18.21
N GLU A 330 -4.49 -20.95 18.90
CA GLU A 330 -5.51 -19.91 18.73
C GLU A 330 -5.35 -19.20 17.39
N LEU A 331 -4.12 -18.97 16.97
CA LEU A 331 -3.81 -18.42 15.66
C LEU A 331 -3.99 -19.47 14.57
N GLY A 332 -3.51 -20.70 14.84
CA GLY A 332 -3.56 -21.83 13.92
C GLY A 332 -2.84 -21.57 12.60
N ILE A 333 -1.77 -20.79 12.67
CA ILE A 333 -0.80 -20.54 11.60
C ILE A 333 0.57 -20.40 12.25
N ASP A 334 1.58 -21.06 11.68
CA ASP A 334 2.95 -20.96 12.13
C ASP A 334 3.54 -19.58 11.77
N VAL A 335 4.11 -18.89 12.75
CA VAL A 335 4.69 -17.55 12.53
C VAL A 335 6.22 -17.67 12.48
N ARG A 336 6.80 -17.23 11.38
CA ARG A 336 8.25 -17.17 11.19
C ARG A 336 8.71 -15.73 11.30
N LEU A 337 9.41 -15.42 12.40
CA LEU A 337 9.89 -14.07 12.73
C LEU A 337 11.31 -13.87 12.22
N PHE A 338 11.51 -12.86 11.40
CA PHE A 338 12.80 -12.56 10.80
C PHE A 338 13.38 -11.26 11.35
N HIS A 339 14.60 -11.34 11.84
CA HIS A 339 15.38 -10.18 12.24
C HIS A 339 15.76 -9.29 11.05
N GLU A 340 16.26 -8.08 11.36
CA GLU A 340 16.74 -7.14 10.35
C GLU A 340 17.81 -7.78 9.48
N VAL A 341 17.57 -7.78 8.17
CA VAL A 341 18.49 -8.31 7.17
C VAL A 341 19.40 -7.18 6.67
N PHE A 342 20.70 -7.46 6.60
CA PHE A 342 21.71 -6.60 6.01
C PHE A 342 22.63 -7.41 5.09
N TYR A 343 23.35 -6.73 4.21
CA TYR A 343 24.44 -7.36 3.47
C TYR A 343 25.74 -7.18 4.26
N CYS A 344 26.43 -8.26 4.55
CA CYS A 344 27.74 -8.23 5.19
C CYS A 344 28.84 -8.30 4.13
N THR A 345 29.65 -7.25 4.02
CA THR A 345 30.74 -7.17 3.05
C THR A 345 31.84 -8.20 3.32
N ARG A 346 32.03 -8.60 4.58
CA ARG A 346 33.01 -9.61 4.97
C ARG A 346 32.54 -11.03 4.72
N CYS A 347 31.25 -11.33 4.95
CA CYS A 347 30.65 -12.62 4.56
C CYS A 347 30.38 -12.70 3.05
N ALA A 348 30.37 -11.57 2.35
CA ALA A 348 29.89 -11.44 0.97
C ALA A 348 28.47 -11.99 0.76
N SER A 349 27.60 -11.87 1.76
CA SER A 349 26.24 -12.43 1.75
C SER A 349 25.28 -11.65 2.63
N HIS A 350 23.97 -11.87 2.40
CA HIS A 350 22.91 -11.37 3.29
C HIS A 350 22.90 -12.18 4.58
N ALA A 351 22.67 -11.48 5.68
CA ALA A 351 22.67 -12.06 7.00
C ALA A 351 21.80 -11.22 7.96
N THR A 352 21.55 -11.76 9.12
CA THR A 352 20.96 -11.05 10.26
C THR A 352 21.98 -11.01 11.42
N THR A 353 21.62 -10.31 12.49
CA THR A 353 22.42 -10.32 13.72
C THR A 353 22.51 -11.72 14.35
N GLN A 354 21.60 -12.62 14.00
CA GLN A 354 21.62 -14.02 14.46
C GLN A 354 22.61 -14.89 13.69
N THR A 355 22.91 -14.53 12.44
CA THR A 355 23.68 -15.40 11.52
C THR A 355 25.04 -14.83 11.13
N CYS A 356 25.37 -13.57 11.54
CA CYS A 356 26.62 -12.92 11.19
C CYS A 356 27.33 -12.37 12.43
N PRO A 357 28.59 -12.80 12.71
CA PRO A 357 29.34 -12.34 13.87
C PRO A 357 30.08 -11.01 13.65
N HIS A 358 30.03 -10.44 12.43
CA HIS A 358 30.85 -9.27 12.08
C HIS A 358 30.25 -7.95 12.58
N ASP A 359 31.15 -6.99 12.89
CA ASP A 359 30.81 -5.66 13.37
C ASP A 359 29.96 -4.87 12.37
N THR A 360 29.28 -3.85 12.87
CA THR A 360 28.38 -2.97 12.09
C THR A 360 29.08 -2.27 10.92
N LYS A 361 30.39 -1.99 11.03
CA LYS A 361 31.20 -1.38 9.95
C LYS A 361 31.25 -2.22 8.66
N TYR A 362 30.95 -3.52 8.73
CA TYR A 362 30.89 -4.40 7.59
C TYR A 362 29.47 -4.59 7.05
N ARG A 363 28.49 -3.90 7.61
CA ARG A 363 27.07 -4.06 7.25
C ARG A 363 26.62 -2.96 6.32
N LEU A 364 26.14 -3.36 5.15
CA LEU A 364 25.36 -2.51 4.28
C LEU A 364 23.88 -2.70 4.67
N ASN A 365 23.33 -1.69 5.34
CA ASN A 365 21.95 -1.74 5.80
C ASN A 365 20.99 -1.55 4.63
N ILE A 366 19.89 -2.31 4.66
CA ILE A 366 18.83 -2.22 3.67
C ILE A 366 17.73 -1.34 4.25
N SER A 367 17.64 -0.10 3.78
CA SER A 367 16.64 0.87 4.19
C SER A 367 15.64 1.14 3.09
N GLY A 368 14.36 0.85 3.33
CA GLY A 368 13.30 1.16 2.37
C GLY A 368 13.22 2.65 2.03
N THR A 369 13.49 3.53 2.99
CA THR A 369 13.54 4.98 2.75
C THR A 369 14.71 5.36 1.87
N GLY A 370 15.93 4.85 2.17
CA GLY A 370 17.11 5.10 1.34
C GLY A 370 16.94 4.59 -0.09
N ILE A 371 16.40 3.38 -0.26
CA ILE A 371 16.08 2.83 -1.59
C ILE A 371 15.14 3.77 -2.34
N ARG A 372 14.04 4.20 -1.73
CA ARG A 372 13.06 5.07 -2.37
C ARG A 372 13.66 6.42 -2.79
N GLU A 373 14.50 7.02 -1.95
CA GLU A 373 15.18 8.27 -2.31
C GLU A 373 16.14 8.06 -3.50
N MET A 374 16.92 6.98 -3.52
CA MET A 374 17.76 6.66 -4.68
C MET A 374 16.95 6.51 -5.96
N LEU A 375 15.87 5.72 -5.93
CA LEU A 375 15.00 5.50 -7.09
C LEU A 375 14.35 6.79 -7.57
N ARG A 376 13.92 7.66 -6.63
CA ARG A 376 13.31 8.96 -6.95
C ARG A 376 14.27 9.87 -7.72
N HIS A 377 15.54 9.77 -7.42
CA HIS A 377 16.59 10.51 -8.09
C HIS A 377 17.17 9.79 -9.31
N GLY A 378 16.56 8.68 -9.75
CA GLY A 378 17.05 7.89 -10.88
C GLY A 378 18.34 7.12 -10.59
N ILE A 379 18.74 6.99 -9.33
CA ILE A 379 19.95 6.29 -8.90
C ILE A 379 19.61 4.82 -8.69
N LEU A 380 20.39 3.93 -9.29
CA LEU A 380 20.30 2.50 -9.04
C LEU A 380 20.87 2.16 -7.66
N PRO A 381 20.08 1.56 -6.76
CA PRO A 381 20.62 1.04 -5.51
C PRO A 381 21.69 -0.03 -5.76
N PRO A 382 22.63 -0.24 -4.82
CA PRO A 382 23.60 -1.34 -4.92
C PRO A 382 22.90 -2.67 -5.21
N LYS A 383 23.48 -3.50 -6.08
CA LYS A 383 22.93 -4.83 -6.44
C LYS A 383 22.76 -5.77 -5.24
N GLU A 384 23.48 -5.51 -4.17
CA GLU A 384 23.36 -6.17 -2.87
C GLU A 384 22.11 -5.72 -2.12
N VAL A 385 21.50 -4.60 -2.52
CA VAL A 385 20.30 -4.03 -1.88
C VAL A 385 19.05 -4.28 -2.73
N VAL A 386 19.09 -3.94 -4.02
CA VAL A 386 18.00 -4.18 -4.97
C VAL A 386 18.55 -4.76 -6.27
N ARG A 387 17.82 -5.68 -6.87
CA ARG A 387 18.16 -6.21 -8.19
C ARG A 387 18.15 -5.07 -9.23
N PRO A 388 19.21 -4.92 -10.05
CA PRO A 388 19.28 -3.81 -11.01
C PRO A 388 18.10 -3.74 -11.98
N GLU A 389 17.62 -4.88 -12.48
CA GLU A 389 16.49 -4.96 -13.38
C GLU A 389 15.18 -4.52 -12.70
N SER A 390 14.98 -4.89 -11.45
CA SER A 390 13.85 -4.43 -10.64
C SER A 390 13.91 -2.92 -10.37
N ALA A 391 15.11 -2.43 -10.03
CA ALA A 391 15.33 -1.00 -9.80
C ALA A 391 15.09 -0.16 -11.06
N ARG A 392 15.55 -0.62 -12.24
CA ARG A 392 15.30 0.07 -13.52
C ARG A 392 13.80 0.19 -13.83
N ILE A 393 13.06 -0.89 -13.64
CA ILE A 393 11.61 -0.87 -13.83
C ILE A 393 10.96 0.09 -12.82
N ALA A 394 11.39 0.04 -11.55
CA ALA A 394 10.87 0.90 -10.52
C ALA A 394 11.13 2.39 -10.81
N ILE A 395 12.32 2.76 -11.28
CA ILE A 395 12.65 4.14 -11.66
C ILE A 395 11.70 4.68 -12.73
N GLN A 396 11.32 3.86 -13.73
CA GLN A 396 10.37 4.26 -14.76
C GLN A 396 8.96 4.54 -14.22
N GLY A 397 8.62 3.91 -13.11
CA GLY A 397 7.34 4.07 -12.45
C GLY A 397 7.34 5.09 -11.30
N VAL A 398 8.46 5.77 -11.01
CA VAL A 398 8.55 6.74 -9.92
C VAL A 398 7.59 7.90 -10.18
N GLN A 399 6.79 8.20 -9.19
CA GLN A 399 5.89 9.35 -9.24
C GLN A 399 6.60 10.61 -8.75
N PRO A 400 6.29 11.79 -9.33
CA PRO A 400 6.75 13.07 -8.81
C PRO A 400 6.40 13.24 -7.33
N LYS A 401 7.24 13.96 -6.60
CA LYS A 401 7.02 14.27 -5.20
C LYS A 401 5.71 15.03 -5.03
N GLY A 402 4.76 14.42 -4.32
CA GLY A 402 3.46 15.06 -4.05
C GLY A 402 2.27 14.56 -4.85
N ILE A 403 2.45 13.68 -5.83
CA ILE A 403 1.34 13.01 -6.51
C ILE A 403 1.02 11.73 -5.76
N ASN A 404 -0.25 11.55 -5.44
CA ASN A 404 -0.79 10.31 -4.87
C ASN A 404 -1.32 9.41 -5.99
N ASN A 405 -1.43 8.11 -5.70
CA ASN A 405 -1.94 7.14 -6.67
C ASN A 405 -3.37 7.36 -7.12
N ASP A 406 -4.13 8.07 -6.32
CA ASP A 406 -5.49 8.47 -6.64
C ASP A 406 -5.58 9.63 -7.65
N GLY A 407 -4.44 10.12 -8.14
CA GLY A 407 -4.39 11.26 -9.05
C GLY A 407 -4.75 12.60 -8.40
N HIS A 408 -4.88 12.62 -7.08
CA HIS A 408 -5.41 13.75 -6.33
C HIS A 408 -4.34 14.65 -5.67
N GLY A 409 -3.19 14.82 -6.29
CA GLY A 409 -2.20 15.83 -5.88
C GLY A 409 -1.65 15.66 -4.46
N THR A 410 -1.07 16.73 -3.93
CA THR A 410 -0.45 16.76 -2.60
C THR A 410 -1.46 16.82 -1.46
N LEU A 411 -2.25 15.79 -1.26
CA LEU A 411 -3.01 15.71 -0.02
C LEU A 411 -2.07 15.41 1.15
N PRO A 412 -2.27 16.06 2.30
CA PRO A 412 -1.56 15.68 3.52
C PRO A 412 -1.64 14.18 3.74
N VAL A 413 -0.60 13.58 4.30
CA VAL A 413 -0.56 12.13 4.59
C VAL A 413 -1.83 11.65 5.29
N SER A 414 -2.36 12.46 6.19
CA SER A 414 -3.62 12.21 6.89
C SER A 414 -4.85 12.08 6.00
N LYS A 415 -4.82 12.64 4.80
CA LYS A 415 -5.91 12.51 3.81
C LYS A 415 -5.74 11.34 2.85
N VAL A 416 -4.55 10.75 2.83
CA VAL A 416 -4.21 9.60 1.98
C VAL A 416 -4.22 8.31 2.78
N VAL A 417 -4.25 8.40 4.10
CA VAL A 417 -4.33 7.21 4.96
C VAL A 417 -5.70 6.61 4.82
N GLN A 418 -5.70 5.45 4.25
CA GLN A 418 -6.86 4.59 4.13
C GLN A 418 -6.87 3.61 5.30
N SER A 419 -8.01 3.10 5.65
CA SER A 419 -8.23 2.23 6.78
C SER A 419 -9.05 1.00 6.37
N MET A 420 -8.79 -0.14 6.99
CA MET A 420 -9.70 -1.29 6.88
C MET A 420 -11.07 -1.04 7.51
N PHE A 421 -11.23 0.10 8.19
CA PHE A 421 -12.52 0.48 8.75
C PHE A 421 -13.30 1.24 7.70
N PRO A 422 -14.32 0.65 7.09
CA PRO A 422 -15.12 1.34 6.11
C PRO A 422 -15.68 2.62 6.71
N TYR A 423 -15.46 3.69 6.04
CA TYR A 423 -16.05 4.98 6.30
C TYR A 423 -16.44 5.58 4.97
N TYR A 424 -17.14 6.65 5.00
CA TYR A 424 -17.62 7.28 3.80
C TYR A 424 -17.02 8.67 3.60
N ALA A 425 -16.52 8.91 2.41
CA ALA A 425 -15.87 10.16 2.01
C ALA A 425 -16.79 11.11 1.20
N GLU A 426 -18.11 10.97 1.28
CA GLU A 426 -19.05 11.83 0.55
C GLU A 426 -18.89 13.32 0.89
N HIS A 427 -18.51 13.61 2.13
CA HIS A 427 -18.23 14.96 2.58
C HIS A 427 -17.16 15.67 1.75
N THR A 428 -16.26 14.92 1.17
CA THR A 428 -15.24 15.48 0.27
C THR A 428 -15.84 15.91 -1.05
N ARG A 429 -16.98 15.35 -1.44
CA ARG A 429 -17.69 15.66 -2.69
C ARG A 429 -18.93 16.52 -2.48
N LEU A 430 -19.70 16.28 -1.44
CA LEU A 430 -21.08 16.76 -1.35
C LEU A 430 -21.41 17.52 -0.07
N GLY A 431 -20.84 17.19 1.06
CA GLY A 431 -21.25 17.70 2.36
C GLY A 431 -20.34 18.74 2.95
N GLY A 432 -19.21 18.91 2.35
CA GLY A 432 -18.24 19.85 2.83
C GLY A 432 -18.57 21.30 2.46
N SER A 433 -17.96 22.22 3.15
CA SER A 433 -17.87 23.57 2.65
C SER A 433 -17.28 23.53 1.24
N LYS A 434 -17.58 24.54 0.41
CA LYS A 434 -17.00 24.68 -0.94
C LYS A 434 -15.46 24.51 -1.00
N ARG A 435 -14.78 24.63 0.16
CA ARG A 435 -13.33 24.37 0.32
C ARG A 435 -12.96 22.90 0.42
N LEU A 436 -13.91 21.99 0.64
CA LEU A 436 -13.69 20.56 0.79
C LEU A 436 -14.32 19.75 -0.35
N GLN A 437 -14.94 20.40 -1.32
CA GLN A 437 -15.29 19.73 -2.57
C GLN A 437 -13.97 19.31 -3.22
N PRO A 438 -13.78 18.03 -3.56
CA PRO A 438 -12.69 17.68 -4.43
C PRO A 438 -12.89 18.50 -5.70
N LEU A 439 -11.85 19.15 -6.13
CA LEU A 439 -11.74 19.63 -7.48
C LEU A 439 -12.09 18.46 -8.41
N SER A 440 -12.70 18.70 -9.55
CA SER A 440 -12.90 17.62 -10.52
C SER A 440 -11.55 16.94 -10.79
N PRO A 441 -11.51 15.69 -11.23
CA PRO A 441 -10.24 15.06 -11.62
C PRO A 441 -9.43 15.93 -12.56
N GLU A 442 -10.10 16.71 -13.44
CA GLU A 442 -9.47 17.67 -14.32
C GLU A 442 -8.90 18.88 -13.56
N GLU A 443 -9.65 19.44 -12.61
CA GLU A 443 -9.18 20.61 -11.81
C GLU A 443 -7.99 20.26 -10.92
N ILE A 444 -7.94 19.06 -10.37
CA ILE A 444 -6.81 18.57 -9.58
C ILE A 444 -5.61 18.35 -10.49
N THR A 445 -5.83 17.67 -11.62
CA THR A 445 -4.77 17.27 -12.53
C THR A 445 -4.03 18.49 -13.12
N VAL A 446 -4.73 19.57 -13.44
CA VAL A 446 -4.11 20.77 -14.02
C VAL A 446 -3.30 21.55 -12.99
N ARG A 447 -3.90 21.93 -11.86
CA ARG A 447 -3.21 22.72 -10.83
C ARG A 447 -2.08 22.00 -10.12
N ASP A 448 -2.25 20.71 -9.84
CA ASP A 448 -1.25 19.97 -9.08
C ASP A 448 -0.14 19.43 -9.99
N LEU A 449 -0.44 19.14 -11.26
CA LEU A 449 0.58 18.86 -12.27
C LEU A 449 1.39 20.12 -12.61
N GLU A 450 0.77 21.30 -12.64
CA GLU A 450 1.47 22.58 -12.82
C GLU A 450 2.40 22.86 -11.65
N ALA A 451 1.94 22.76 -10.41
CA ALA A 451 2.76 22.97 -9.23
C ALA A 451 3.89 21.93 -9.12
N ALA A 452 3.57 20.64 -9.32
CA ALA A 452 4.58 19.57 -9.29
C ALA A 452 5.55 19.67 -10.47
N SER A 453 5.10 20.13 -11.63
CA SER A 453 5.90 20.32 -12.83
C SER A 453 6.84 21.53 -12.69
N LEU A 454 6.37 22.64 -12.14
CA LEU A 454 7.19 23.83 -11.86
C LEU A 454 8.24 23.54 -10.79
N ASP A 455 7.89 22.86 -9.70
CA ASP A 455 8.84 22.45 -8.65
C ASP A 455 9.84 21.41 -9.16
N ALA A 456 9.42 20.44 -9.94
CA ALA A 456 10.32 19.47 -10.55
C ALA A 456 11.28 20.12 -11.55
N ARG A 457 10.83 21.15 -12.29
CA ARG A 457 11.63 21.88 -13.28
C ARG A 457 12.57 22.89 -12.63
N ALA A 458 12.11 23.69 -11.67
CA ALA A 458 12.96 24.60 -10.92
C ALA A 458 14.07 23.89 -10.16
N ASN A 459 13.85 22.63 -9.78
CA ASN A 459 14.78 21.82 -9.01
C ASN A 459 15.59 20.81 -9.85
N ALA A 460 15.32 20.62 -11.15
CA ALA A 460 16.00 19.56 -11.93
C ALA A 460 17.53 19.72 -11.95
N THR A 461 18.04 20.95 -12.08
CA THR A 461 19.47 21.25 -12.03
C THR A 461 20.01 21.10 -10.60
N ASN A 462 19.24 21.51 -9.61
CA ASN A 462 19.59 21.30 -8.20
C ASN A 462 19.50 19.83 -7.80
N ILE A 463 18.50 19.11 -8.29
CA ILE A 463 18.31 17.67 -8.08
C ILE A 463 19.52 16.90 -8.62
N TYR A 464 20.01 17.21 -9.82
CA TYR A 464 21.22 16.53 -10.34
C TYR A 464 22.46 16.87 -9.51
N ASN A 465 22.64 18.12 -9.12
CA ASN A 465 23.76 18.51 -8.27
C ASN A 465 23.66 17.87 -6.87
N ASP A 466 22.46 17.68 -6.36
CA ASP A 466 22.22 16.98 -5.10
C ASP A 466 22.45 15.47 -5.25
N ILE A 467 21.97 14.85 -6.34
CA ILE A 467 22.26 13.47 -6.71
C ILE A 467 23.77 13.25 -6.82
N TYR A 468 24.49 14.15 -7.47
CA TYR A 468 25.91 14.04 -7.64
C TYR A 468 26.68 14.18 -6.33
N ARG A 469 26.26 15.11 -5.43
CA ARG A 469 26.82 15.24 -4.08
C ARG A 469 26.52 14.03 -3.21
N GLU A 470 25.30 13.55 -3.25
CA GLU A 470 24.85 12.39 -2.47
C GLU A 470 25.53 11.12 -2.96
N TYR A 471 25.75 10.97 -4.26
CA TYR A 471 26.56 9.91 -4.82
C TYR A 471 28.01 9.94 -4.30
N CYS A 472 28.66 11.10 -4.31
CA CYS A 472 30.01 11.21 -3.77
C CYS A 472 30.05 10.81 -2.28
N THR A 473 29.07 11.22 -1.51
CA THR A 473 28.94 10.86 -0.10
C THR A 473 28.66 9.37 0.10
N LEU A 474 27.82 8.77 -0.75
CA LEU A 474 27.52 7.35 -0.70
C LEU A 474 28.68 6.48 -1.22
N ALA A 475 29.43 6.95 -2.21
CA ALA A 475 30.63 6.28 -2.72
C ALA A 475 31.73 6.19 -1.66
N ASP A 476 31.89 7.24 -0.85
CA ASP A 476 32.83 7.26 0.28
C ASP A 476 32.46 6.22 1.36
N HIS A 477 31.19 5.89 1.50
CA HIS A 477 30.68 4.92 2.48
C HIS A 477 30.44 3.51 1.88
N ASN A 478 30.48 3.37 0.55
CA ASN A 478 30.20 2.15 -0.18
C ASN A 478 31.22 1.92 -1.31
N PRO A 479 32.37 1.34 -1.02
CA PRO A 479 33.45 1.15 -2.01
C PRO A 479 33.08 0.24 -3.21
N GLY A 480 31.87 -0.33 -3.26
CA GLY A 480 31.35 -1.09 -4.40
C GLY A 480 30.47 -0.28 -5.36
N MET A 481 30.30 1.01 -5.11
CA MET A 481 29.48 1.87 -5.96
C MET A 481 30.30 2.27 -7.20
N GLN A 482 29.81 1.94 -8.40
CA GLN A 482 30.55 2.17 -9.63
C GLN A 482 30.02 3.39 -10.40
N PRO A 483 30.87 4.12 -11.14
CA PRO A 483 30.49 5.24 -12.01
C PRO A 483 29.37 4.91 -12.99
N ALA A 484 29.31 3.68 -13.46
CA ALA A 484 28.26 3.20 -14.35
C ALA A 484 26.83 3.41 -13.80
N TRP A 485 26.65 3.36 -12.47
CA TRP A 485 25.34 3.57 -11.85
C TRP A 485 24.88 5.02 -11.91
N VAL A 486 25.81 5.97 -11.73
CA VAL A 486 25.51 7.41 -11.84
C VAL A 486 25.21 7.78 -13.28
N ASN A 487 25.97 7.23 -14.20
CA ASN A 487 25.75 7.47 -15.63
C ASN A 487 24.42 6.89 -16.09
N GLU A 488 24.04 5.70 -15.60
CA GLU A 488 22.75 5.10 -15.91
C GLU A 488 21.57 5.90 -15.30
N ALA A 489 21.76 6.43 -14.10
CA ALA A 489 20.78 7.34 -13.48
C ALA A 489 20.65 8.64 -14.28
N ARG A 490 21.78 9.21 -14.72
CA ARG A 490 21.83 10.38 -15.62
C ARG A 490 21.07 10.13 -16.93
N ASP A 491 21.35 9.00 -17.57
CA ASP A 491 20.72 8.64 -18.84
C ASP A 491 19.23 8.35 -18.69
N SER A 492 18.81 7.79 -17.55
CA SER A 492 17.40 7.63 -17.20
C SER A 492 16.71 8.99 -17.02
N MET A 493 17.38 9.94 -16.36
CA MET A 493 16.86 11.30 -16.19
C MET A 493 16.74 12.02 -17.53
N ILE A 494 17.75 11.90 -18.41
CA ILE A 494 17.71 12.47 -19.76
C ILE A 494 16.53 11.92 -20.56
N ARG A 495 16.33 10.60 -20.54
CA ARG A 495 15.16 9.96 -21.20
C ARG A 495 13.85 10.48 -20.65
N HIS A 496 13.75 10.64 -19.34
CA HIS A 496 12.53 11.18 -18.71
C HIS A 496 12.28 12.65 -19.14
N GLN A 497 13.31 13.50 -19.15
CA GLN A 497 13.20 14.87 -19.63
C GLN A 497 12.82 14.95 -21.11
N GLN A 498 13.39 14.07 -21.95
CA GLN A 498 13.02 13.98 -23.37
C GLN A 498 11.55 13.56 -23.56
N MET A 499 11.05 12.66 -22.74
CA MET A 499 9.64 12.26 -22.75
C MET A 499 8.74 13.44 -22.35
N VAL A 500 9.07 14.18 -21.29
CA VAL A 500 8.35 15.37 -20.85
C VAL A 500 8.36 16.46 -21.95
N ILE A 501 9.50 16.65 -22.62
CA ILE A 501 9.60 17.57 -23.75
C ILE A 501 8.68 17.13 -24.90
N GLY A 502 8.62 15.84 -25.20
CA GLY A 502 7.71 15.28 -26.20
C GLY A 502 6.24 15.55 -25.88
N ASP A 503 5.85 15.27 -24.64
CA ASP A 503 4.49 15.53 -24.16
C ASP A 503 4.14 17.04 -24.22
N LEU A 504 5.08 17.91 -23.86
CA LEU A 504 4.89 19.36 -23.95
C LEU A 504 4.83 19.86 -25.40
N GLN A 505 5.60 19.28 -26.30
CA GLN A 505 5.52 19.61 -27.73
C GLN A 505 4.14 19.25 -28.30
N GLU A 506 3.59 18.10 -27.91
CA GLU A 506 2.25 17.71 -28.30
C GLU A 506 1.19 18.65 -27.72
N LYS A 507 1.31 19.03 -26.45
CA LYS A 507 0.44 20.03 -25.81
C LYS A 507 0.49 21.39 -26.52
N VAL A 508 1.67 21.90 -26.88
CA VAL A 508 1.83 23.15 -27.64
C VAL A 508 1.12 23.07 -28.99
N GLN A 509 1.14 21.88 -29.64
CA GLN A 509 0.45 21.69 -30.92
C GLN A 509 -1.08 21.66 -30.76
N GLN A 510 -1.57 21.15 -29.65
CA GLN A 510 -3.01 20.97 -29.39
C GLN A 510 -3.63 22.17 -28.64
N ALA A 511 -2.83 23.02 -28.00
CA ALA A 511 -3.33 24.13 -27.20
C ALA A 511 -3.99 25.22 -28.07
N PRO A 512 -5.14 25.79 -27.63
CA PRO A 512 -5.78 26.90 -28.30
C PRO A 512 -4.92 28.15 -28.25
N GLU A 513 -5.07 29.05 -29.22
CA GLU A 513 -4.30 30.30 -29.26
C GLU A 513 -4.64 31.28 -28.14
N GLN A 514 -5.81 31.17 -27.55
CA GLN A 514 -6.24 31.93 -26.37
C GLN A 514 -6.98 31.00 -25.39
N ALA A 515 -6.72 31.16 -24.09
CA ALA A 515 -7.45 30.46 -23.05
C ALA A 515 -8.95 30.81 -23.12
N SER A 516 -9.81 29.79 -23.19
CA SER A 516 -11.26 29.97 -23.10
C SER A 516 -11.74 29.51 -21.74
N ASP A 517 -12.73 30.20 -21.16
CA ASP A 517 -13.32 29.87 -19.86
C ASP A 517 -14.00 28.47 -19.82
N GLU A 518 -14.19 27.85 -20.98
CA GLU A 518 -14.80 26.51 -21.11
C GLU A 518 -13.80 25.36 -21.05
N PHE A 519 -12.50 25.64 -21.26
CA PHE A 519 -11.45 24.63 -21.18
C PHE A 519 -10.31 25.15 -20.31
N MET A 520 -10.07 24.51 -19.18
CA MET A 520 -8.94 24.78 -18.27
C MET A 520 -7.60 24.32 -18.86
N TYR A 521 -7.36 24.58 -20.12
CA TYR A 521 -6.07 24.32 -20.75
C TYR A 521 -5.25 25.59 -20.77
N GLN A 522 -3.98 25.46 -20.40
CA GLN A 522 -2.98 26.50 -20.63
C GLN A 522 -3.07 26.99 -22.07
N ASP A 523 -3.01 28.32 -22.27
CA ASP A 523 -2.91 28.83 -23.62
C ASP A 523 -1.56 28.40 -24.26
N LYS A 524 -1.50 28.52 -25.58
CA LYS A 524 -0.31 28.13 -26.36
C LYS A 524 0.97 28.88 -25.92
N SER A 525 0.85 30.08 -25.36
CA SER A 525 1.98 30.88 -24.90
C SER A 525 2.58 30.32 -23.61
N GLU A 526 1.75 29.83 -22.72
CA GLU A 526 2.16 29.23 -21.46
C GLU A 526 2.78 27.86 -21.69
N ALA A 527 2.15 26.99 -22.49
CA ALA A 527 2.70 25.71 -22.89
C ALA A 527 4.04 25.85 -23.64
N SER A 528 4.18 26.86 -24.48
CA SER A 528 5.44 27.16 -25.19
C SER A 528 6.55 27.59 -24.23
N ARG A 529 6.22 28.41 -23.21
CA ARG A 529 7.18 28.84 -22.20
C ARG A 529 7.67 27.65 -21.37
N GLU A 530 6.77 26.73 -21.00
CA GLU A 530 7.13 25.52 -20.31
C GLU A 530 8.05 24.61 -21.12
N LEU A 531 7.78 24.49 -22.42
CA LEU A 531 8.62 23.71 -23.33
C LEU A 531 10.05 24.30 -23.42
N GLU A 532 10.18 25.60 -23.50
CA GLU A 532 11.50 26.27 -23.53
C GLU A 532 12.27 26.05 -22.21
N VAL A 533 11.59 26.13 -21.07
CA VAL A 533 12.21 25.82 -19.76
C VAL A 533 12.67 24.36 -19.69
N ALA A 534 11.85 23.42 -20.16
CA ALA A 534 12.21 22.00 -20.16
C ALA A 534 13.42 21.70 -21.06
N LYS A 535 13.50 22.34 -22.22
CA LYS A 535 14.66 22.23 -23.12
C LYS A 535 15.93 22.81 -22.49
N ALA A 536 15.84 24.01 -21.90
CA ALA A 536 16.98 24.65 -21.24
C ALA A 536 17.50 23.81 -20.05
N LEU A 537 16.64 23.14 -19.31
CA LEU A 537 17.03 22.22 -18.24
C LEU A 537 17.74 20.97 -18.77
N LEU A 538 17.31 20.43 -19.91
CA LEU A 538 18.00 19.31 -20.55
C LEU A 538 19.41 19.68 -21.01
N GLU A 539 19.58 20.89 -21.58
CA GLU A 539 20.87 21.41 -22.03
C GLU A 539 21.86 21.64 -20.86
N GLN A 540 21.35 21.94 -19.67
CA GLN A 540 22.16 22.13 -18.46
C GLN A 540 22.53 20.82 -17.76
N THR A 541 22.13 19.66 -18.31
CA THR A 541 22.47 18.36 -17.70
C THR A 541 23.99 18.15 -17.77
N PRO A 542 24.64 17.91 -16.61
CA PRO A 542 26.10 17.74 -16.56
C PRO A 542 26.58 16.53 -17.39
N PRO A 543 27.85 16.53 -17.80
CA PRO A 543 28.44 15.42 -18.53
C PRO A 543 28.48 14.13 -17.72
N ALA A 544 28.63 12.99 -18.39
CA ALA A 544 28.77 11.70 -17.73
C ALA A 544 29.97 11.69 -16.79
N VAL A 545 29.82 10.98 -15.67
CA VAL A 545 30.92 10.77 -14.70
C VAL A 545 31.89 9.74 -15.28
N THR A 546 33.15 10.11 -15.42
CA THR A 546 34.23 9.20 -15.82
C THR A 546 35.07 8.80 -14.60
N GLU A 547 35.86 7.72 -14.73
CA GLU A 547 36.78 7.30 -13.66
C GLU A 547 37.78 8.40 -13.29
N ASP A 548 38.23 9.18 -14.26
CA ASP A 548 39.16 10.30 -14.04
C ASP A 548 38.58 11.38 -13.15
N VAL A 549 37.31 11.72 -13.35
CA VAL A 549 36.57 12.69 -12.52
C VAL A 549 36.43 12.21 -11.06
N LEU A 550 36.30 10.91 -10.84
CA LEU A 550 36.27 10.34 -9.50
C LEU A 550 37.65 10.35 -8.85
N GLN A 551 38.71 10.06 -9.59
CA GLN A 551 40.07 10.08 -9.05
C GLN A 551 40.51 11.50 -8.67
N GLU A 552 40.20 12.52 -9.46
CA GLU A 552 40.52 13.91 -9.11
C GLU A 552 39.80 14.37 -7.82
N ARG A 553 38.60 13.90 -7.54
CA ARG A 553 37.86 14.29 -6.34
C ARG A 553 38.23 13.53 -5.06
N VAL A 554 38.64 12.30 -5.17
CA VAL A 554 39.20 11.52 -4.03
C VAL A 554 40.44 12.23 -3.43
N TRP A 555 41.23 12.92 -4.27
CA TRP A 555 42.41 13.66 -3.83
C TRP A 555 42.12 15.12 -3.42
N ASN A 556 40.97 15.67 -3.78
CA ASN A 556 40.60 17.05 -3.47
C ASN A 556 39.11 17.13 -3.02
N PRO A 557 38.78 16.64 -1.82
CA PRO A 557 37.41 16.73 -1.33
C PRO A 557 37.01 18.19 -1.16
N LEU A 558 35.91 18.61 -1.79
CA LEU A 558 35.33 19.91 -1.57
C LEU A 558 35.02 20.09 -0.07
N PRO A 559 35.32 21.26 0.53
CA PRO A 559 35.06 21.48 1.95
C PRO A 559 33.56 21.37 2.23
N TYR A 560 33.25 20.48 3.15
CA TYR A 560 31.91 20.21 3.63
C TYR A 560 31.34 21.48 4.30
N GLN A 561 30.48 22.21 3.62
CA GLN A 561 29.68 23.24 4.25
C GLN A 561 28.49 22.55 4.95
N ARG A 562 28.61 22.34 6.26
CA ARG A 562 27.46 21.99 7.08
C ARG A 562 26.39 23.06 6.92
N TYR A 563 25.26 22.69 6.38
CA TYR A 563 24.05 23.47 6.50
C TYR A 563 23.71 23.57 8.00
N LYS A 564 24.04 24.68 8.60
CA LYS A 564 23.45 25.04 9.90
C LYS A 564 22.00 25.38 9.61
N GLY A 565 21.09 24.51 10.02
CA GLY A 565 19.68 24.88 10.13
C GLY A 565 19.61 26.12 11.00
N LYS A 566 18.89 27.11 10.52
CA LYS A 566 18.43 28.22 11.36
C LYS A 566 17.38 27.63 12.30
N ASP A 567 17.80 27.22 13.48
CA ASP A 567 16.99 27.20 14.67
C ASP A 567 17.54 28.32 15.54
N ASP A 568 16.77 29.36 15.62
CA ASP A 568 16.57 30.28 16.72
C ASP A 568 15.13 30.79 16.64
#